data_29f0c2ee377cf2bcc7a9f24243dcc24f
#
_entry.id   29f0c2ee377cf2bcc7a9f24243dcc24f
#
_cell.length_a   1.000
_cell.length_b   1.000
_cell.length_c   1.000
_cell.angle_alpha   90.00
_cell.angle_beta   90.00
_cell.angle_gamma   90.00
#
_symmetry.space_group_name_H-M   'P 1'
#
loop_
_entity.id
_entity.type
_entity.pdbx_description
1 polymer ?
#
loop_
_entity_poly.entity_id
_entity_poly.type
_entity_poly.pdbx_seq_one_letter_code
_entity_poly.pdbx_strand_id
1 'polypeptide(L)'
;IFWALMLIGALLVVSQSSYSDGDDAFFYQYTNSMGFGEYLSWRYQTWVGRMSGEAFVYLAFRLGLGFWRVVNAVMLVLLPMGVLRLSEKAAGIGVHSEEAIGPCAAAVGGYFLMNIMTVGYAAVWVNGSIFYTWCFTCGIWALMPFADAVFAKPGEEPALNKKYFLISIPCAVAGTMSIEQMS
;
A
#
# COMPACT_ATOMS: atom_id res chain seq x y z
N ILE A 1 -17.66 8.38 7.77
CA ILE A 1 -17.55 7.72 9.10
C ILE A 1 -16.83 6.38 8.97
N PHE A 2 -17.23 5.45 8.10
CA PHE A 2 -16.65 4.11 7.95
C PHE A 2 -15.12 4.10 7.82
N TRP A 3 -14.54 4.82 6.86
CA TRP A 3 -13.10 4.87 6.64
C TRP A 3 -12.32 5.50 7.81
N ALA A 4 -12.94 6.44 8.53
CA ALA A 4 -12.35 7.01 9.73
C ALA A 4 -12.28 5.98 10.87
N LEU A 5 -13.34 5.19 11.05
CA LEU A 5 -13.34 4.09 12.03
C LEU A 5 -12.31 3.02 11.66
N MET A 6 -12.21 2.69 10.37
CA MET A 6 -11.19 1.76 9.89
C MET A 6 -9.76 2.28 10.15
N LEU A 7 -9.51 3.59 9.94
CA LEU A 7 -8.21 4.19 10.24
C LEU A 7 -7.88 4.12 11.74
N ILE A 8 -8.86 4.40 12.60
CA ILE A 8 -8.67 4.25 14.04
C ILE A 8 -8.34 2.79 14.41
N GLY A 9 -9.08 1.84 13.85
CA GLY A 9 -8.83 0.40 14.05
C GLY A 9 -7.43 0.00 13.57
N ALA A 10 -7.02 0.45 12.39
CA ALA A 10 -5.68 0.20 11.85
C ALA A 10 -4.59 0.80 12.75
N LEU A 11 -4.77 2.04 13.22
CA LEU A 11 -3.83 2.68 14.16
C LEU A 11 -3.73 1.90 15.49
N LEU A 12 -4.84 1.41 16.02
CA LEU A 12 -4.84 0.58 17.23
C LEU A 12 -4.06 -0.73 17.02
N VAL A 13 -4.26 -1.40 15.89
CA VAL A 13 -3.55 -2.64 15.57
C VAL A 13 -2.06 -2.38 15.42
N VAL A 14 -1.64 -1.43 14.58
CA VAL A 14 -0.22 -1.16 14.34
C VAL A 14 0.48 -0.49 15.53
N SER A 15 -0.28 0.10 16.47
CA SER A 15 0.31 0.65 17.70
C SER A 15 0.96 -0.40 18.59
N GLN A 16 0.51 -1.66 18.46
CA GLN A 16 1.07 -2.80 19.20
C GLN A 16 2.32 -3.39 18.55
N SER A 17 2.62 -2.99 17.30
CA SER A 17 3.79 -3.51 16.59
C SER A 17 5.09 -2.93 17.15
N SER A 18 6.11 -3.76 17.13
CA SER A 18 7.49 -3.40 17.46
C SER A 18 8.42 -3.90 16.35
N TYR A 19 9.67 -3.47 16.35
CA TYR A 19 10.67 -4.08 15.49
C TYR A 19 10.86 -5.55 15.90
N SER A 20 10.88 -6.43 14.92
CA SER A 20 11.20 -7.84 15.11
C SER A 20 12.71 -8.05 15.12
N ASP A 21 13.15 -9.13 15.75
CA ASP A 21 14.51 -9.64 15.55
C ASP A 21 14.70 -10.12 14.10
N GLY A 22 15.92 -10.18 13.63
CA GLY A 22 16.21 -10.57 12.25
C GLY A 22 16.18 -9.40 11.28
N ASP A 23 15.27 -9.41 10.29
CA ASP A 23 15.26 -8.43 9.20
C ASP A 23 15.09 -7.00 9.69
N ASP A 24 14.18 -6.74 10.63
CA ASP A 24 13.99 -5.38 11.13
C ASP A 24 15.24 -4.87 11.87
N ALA A 25 15.90 -5.71 12.66
CA ALA A 25 17.15 -5.36 13.32
C ALA A 25 18.27 -5.10 12.31
N PHE A 26 18.36 -5.93 11.26
CA PHE A 26 19.28 -5.73 10.14
C PHE A 26 19.04 -4.39 9.46
N PHE A 27 17.83 -4.11 9.02
CA PHE A 27 17.51 -2.85 8.34
C PHE A 27 17.70 -1.64 9.23
N TYR A 28 17.33 -1.72 10.52
CA TYR A 28 17.57 -0.67 11.47
C TYR A 28 19.06 -0.31 11.59
N GLN A 29 19.93 -1.32 11.68
CA GLN A 29 21.37 -1.12 11.77
C GLN A 29 21.92 -0.41 10.53
N TYR A 30 21.63 -0.92 9.34
CA TYR A 30 22.20 -0.40 8.08
C TYR A 30 21.65 0.96 7.69
N THR A 31 20.35 1.19 7.86
CA THR A 31 19.76 2.51 7.57
C THR A 31 20.25 3.60 8.52
N ASN A 32 20.68 3.26 9.74
CA ASN A 32 21.24 4.21 10.68
C ASN A 32 22.76 4.42 10.52
N SER A 33 23.46 3.49 9.88
CA SER A 33 24.92 3.59 9.65
C SER A 33 25.29 4.20 8.31
N MET A 34 24.39 4.19 7.31
CA MET A 34 24.64 4.66 5.94
C MET A 34 23.78 5.87 5.59
N GLY A 35 24.27 6.70 4.65
CA GLY A 35 23.45 7.73 4.01
C GLY A 35 22.45 7.11 3.02
N PHE A 36 21.40 7.86 2.65
CA PHE A 36 20.34 7.37 1.76
C PHE A 36 20.86 6.80 0.43
N GLY A 37 21.69 7.58 -0.27
CA GLY A 37 22.24 7.15 -1.56
C GLY A 37 23.21 5.97 -1.44
N GLU A 38 24.03 5.95 -0.38
CA GLU A 38 24.93 4.86 -0.07
C GLU A 38 24.17 3.56 0.22
N TYR A 39 23.14 3.62 1.05
CA TYR A 39 22.27 2.49 1.35
C TYR A 39 21.61 1.92 0.10
N LEU A 40 21.01 2.76 -0.74
CA LEU A 40 20.36 2.30 -1.97
C LEU A 40 21.35 1.70 -2.96
N SER A 41 22.54 2.32 -3.14
CA SER A 41 23.58 1.78 -4.01
C SER A 41 24.07 0.44 -3.51
N TRP A 42 24.30 0.31 -2.21
CA TRP A 42 24.73 -0.94 -1.60
C TRP A 42 23.66 -2.04 -1.78
N ARG A 43 22.38 -1.74 -1.54
CA ARG A 43 21.28 -2.71 -1.71
C ARG A 43 21.15 -3.17 -3.16
N TYR A 44 21.24 -2.24 -4.10
CA TYR A 44 21.20 -2.56 -5.53
C TYR A 44 22.32 -3.51 -5.97
N GLN A 45 23.52 -3.28 -5.48
CA GLN A 45 24.70 -4.06 -5.87
C GLN A 45 24.79 -5.42 -5.17
N THR A 46 24.25 -5.56 -3.96
CA THR A 46 24.46 -6.75 -3.13
C THR A 46 23.25 -7.67 -3.05
N TRP A 47 22.06 -7.19 -3.37
CA TRP A 47 20.83 -7.98 -3.14
C TRP A 47 19.87 -7.97 -4.31
N VAL A 48 19.08 -6.90 -4.48
CA VAL A 48 18.02 -6.82 -5.50
C VAL A 48 17.74 -5.39 -5.97
N GLY A 49 17.11 -5.27 -7.16
CA GLY A 49 16.67 -4.00 -7.75
C GLY A 49 15.39 -3.40 -7.17
N ARG A 50 14.94 -3.76 -5.97
CA ARG A 50 13.72 -3.27 -5.31
C ARG A 50 13.84 -1.84 -4.81
N MET A 51 14.26 -0.92 -5.67
CA MET A 51 14.75 0.41 -5.27
C MET A 51 13.71 1.25 -4.52
N SER A 52 12.44 1.24 -4.92
CA SER A 52 11.40 1.99 -4.20
C SER A 52 11.04 1.35 -2.87
N GLY A 53 10.98 0.02 -2.80
CA GLY A 53 10.79 -0.69 -1.53
C GLY A 53 11.92 -0.41 -0.55
N GLU A 54 13.18 -0.47 -1.02
CA GLU A 54 14.34 -0.14 -0.19
C GLU A 54 14.37 1.33 0.23
N ALA A 55 13.90 2.25 -0.62
CA ALA A 55 13.75 3.66 -0.24
C ALA A 55 12.70 3.84 0.87
N PHE A 56 11.57 3.14 0.80
CA PHE A 56 10.57 3.15 1.85
C PHE A 56 11.09 2.52 3.15
N VAL A 57 11.84 1.42 3.06
CA VAL A 57 12.51 0.81 4.22
C VAL A 57 13.45 1.82 4.87
N TYR A 58 14.32 2.45 4.09
CA TYR A 58 15.23 3.46 4.62
C TYR A 58 14.48 4.56 5.37
N LEU A 59 13.44 5.13 4.76
CA LEU A 59 12.65 6.20 5.38
C LEU A 59 11.93 5.73 6.65
N ALA A 60 11.32 4.55 6.61
CA ALA A 60 10.58 4.01 7.75
C ALA A 60 11.49 3.77 8.97
N PHE A 61 12.66 3.16 8.76
CA PHE A 61 13.59 2.88 9.85
C PHE A 61 14.33 4.14 10.32
N ARG A 62 14.61 5.09 9.41
CA ARG A 62 15.28 6.34 9.76
C ARG A 62 14.38 7.33 10.52
N LEU A 63 13.11 7.41 10.13
CA LEU A 63 12.11 8.25 10.79
C LEU A 63 11.46 7.59 12.00
N GLY A 64 11.67 6.29 12.14
CA GLY A 64 11.30 5.51 13.32
C GLY A 64 9.89 4.94 13.28
N LEU A 65 9.62 4.09 14.28
CA LEU A 65 8.41 3.28 14.37
C LEU A 65 7.11 4.11 14.39
N GLY A 66 7.15 5.32 14.95
CA GLY A 66 5.99 6.23 14.96
C GLY A 66 5.57 6.65 13.57
N PHE A 67 6.53 7.01 12.71
CA PHE A 67 6.29 7.33 11.31
C PHE A 67 5.70 6.13 10.56
N TRP A 68 6.34 4.96 10.70
CA TRP A 68 5.84 3.75 10.07
C TRP A 68 4.40 3.42 10.48
N ARG A 69 4.06 3.49 11.78
CA ARG A 69 2.71 3.22 12.29
C ARG A 69 1.65 4.07 11.60
N VAL A 70 1.91 5.37 11.46
CA VAL A 70 0.96 6.29 10.81
C VAL A 70 0.81 5.96 9.33
N VAL A 71 1.92 5.84 8.59
CA VAL A 71 1.89 5.55 7.17
C VAL A 71 1.28 4.17 6.90
N ASN A 72 1.66 3.16 7.68
CA ASN A 72 1.12 1.80 7.52
C ASN A 72 -0.38 1.74 7.80
N ALA A 73 -0.89 2.43 8.82
CA ALA A 73 -2.33 2.52 9.07
C ALA A 73 -3.08 3.16 7.90
N VAL A 74 -2.51 4.20 7.29
CA VAL A 74 -3.08 4.83 6.08
C VAL A 74 -3.08 3.84 4.91
N MET A 75 -1.98 3.11 4.68
CA MET A 75 -1.89 2.10 3.61
C MET A 75 -2.90 0.96 3.81
N LEU A 76 -3.12 0.51 5.06
CA LEU A 76 -4.13 -0.50 5.40
C LEU A 76 -5.57 -0.04 5.11
N VAL A 77 -5.84 1.26 5.09
CA VAL A 77 -7.13 1.83 4.68
C VAL A 77 -7.20 2.03 3.17
N LEU A 78 -6.12 2.54 2.56
CA LEU A 78 -6.07 2.81 1.13
C LEU A 78 -6.14 1.54 0.28
N LEU A 79 -5.64 0.41 0.77
CA LEU A 79 -5.68 -0.85 0.06
C LEU A 79 -7.12 -1.31 -0.23
N PRO A 80 -7.98 -1.58 0.76
CA PRO A 80 -9.36 -1.98 0.50
C PRO A 80 -10.18 -0.88 -0.17
N MET A 81 -9.89 0.39 0.10
CA MET A 81 -10.51 1.51 -0.61
C MET A 81 -10.20 1.47 -2.11
N GLY A 82 -8.96 1.19 -2.48
CA GLY A 82 -8.55 1.05 -3.86
C GLY A 82 -9.21 -0.16 -4.54
N VAL A 83 -9.21 -1.32 -3.88
CA VAL A 83 -9.89 -2.53 -4.37
C VAL A 83 -11.37 -2.27 -4.61
N LEU A 84 -12.04 -1.64 -3.63
CA LEU A 84 -13.46 -1.30 -3.74
C LEU A 84 -13.71 -0.38 -4.94
N ARG A 85 -12.90 0.68 -5.09
CA ARG A 85 -13.04 1.62 -6.23
C ARG A 85 -12.89 0.93 -7.59
N LEU A 86 -11.92 0.03 -7.73
CA LEU A 86 -11.78 -0.76 -8.96
C LEU A 86 -12.98 -1.66 -9.19
N SER A 87 -13.47 -2.33 -8.15
CA SER A 87 -14.63 -3.23 -8.23
C SER A 87 -15.90 -2.47 -8.60
N GLU A 88 -16.13 -1.29 -8.04
CA GLU A 88 -17.27 -0.43 -8.37
C GLU A 88 -17.24 0.02 -9.84
N LYS A 89 -16.08 0.40 -10.35
CA LYS A 89 -15.92 0.75 -11.77
C LYS A 89 -16.20 -0.44 -12.67
N ALA A 90 -15.67 -1.61 -12.35
CA ALA A 90 -15.89 -2.83 -13.09
C ALA A 90 -17.37 -3.27 -13.08
N ALA A 91 -18.09 -3.08 -11.97
CA ALA A 91 -19.49 -3.42 -11.83
C ALA A 91 -20.46 -2.34 -12.35
N GLY A 92 -19.97 -1.13 -12.65
CA GLY A 92 -20.79 0.02 -13.05
C GLY A 92 -21.67 0.57 -11.94
N ILE A 93 -21.30 0.32 -10.66
CA ILE A 93 -22.07 0.71 -9.45
C ILE A 93 -21.51 2.03 -8.89
N GLY A 94 -22.38 2.96 -8.51
CA GLY A 94 -21.97 4.24 -7.91
C GLY A 94 -21.61 4.10 -6.43
N VAL A 95 -20.49 4.67 -6.03
CA VAL A 95 -19.90 4.59 -4.65
C VAL A 95 -20.77 5.19 -3.55
N HIS A 96 -21.74 5.99 -3.88
CA HIS A 96 -22.52 6.78 -2.90
C HIS A 96 -23.94 6.26 -2.67
N SER A 97 -24.26 5.06 -3.16
CA SER A 97 -25.53 4.41 -2.88
C SER A 97 -25.49 3.68 -1.53
N GLU A 98 -26.65 3.54 -0.88
CA GLU A 98 -26.79 2.67 0.31
C GLU A 98 -26.38 1.22 0.00
N GLU A 99 -26.41 0.83 -1.26
CA GLU A 99 -25.92 -0.45 -1.78
C GLU A 99 -24.41 -0.66 -1.62
N ALA A 100 -23.61 0.41 -1.42
CA ALA A 100 -22.17 0.32 -1.22
C ALA A 100 -21.74 -0.24 0.15
N ILE A 101 -22.65 -0.34 1.13
CA ILE A 101 -22.33 -0.84 2.47
C ILE A 101 -21.87 -2.30 2.41
N GLY A 102 -22.55 -3.14 1.65
CA GLY A 102 -22.17 -4.55 1.48
C GLY A 102 -20.78 -4.74 0.88
N PRO A 103 -20.48 -4.14 -0.29
CA PRO A 103 -19.15 -4.15 -0.87
C PRO A 103 -18.05 -3.58 0.06
N CYS A 104 -18.31 -2.49 0.77
CA CYS A 104 -17.37 -1.94 1.76
C CYS A 104 -17.08 -2.94 2.89
N ALA A 105 -18.11 -3.55 3.43
CA ALA A 105 -17.98 -4.57 4.47
C ALA A 105 -17.23 -5.81 3.95
N ALA A 106 -17.47 -6.23 2.72
CA ALA A 106 -16.77 -7.35 2.10
C ALA A 106 -15.29 -7.03 1.86
N ALA A 107 -14.95 -5.82 1.37
CA ALA A 107 -13.57 -5.41 1.14
C ALA A 107 -12.75 -5.39 2.44
N VAL A 108 -13.34 -4.92 3.54
CA VAL A 108 -12.70 -4.94 4.87
C VAL A 108 -12.74 -6.34 5.46
N GLY A 109 -13.85 -7.05 5.32
CA GLY A 109 -14.00 -8.44 5.78
C GLY A 109 -12.97 -9.38 5.18
N GLY A 110 -12.45 -9.07 3.98
CA GLY A 110 -11.35 -9.79 3.35
C GLY A 110 -10.12 -9.92 4.24
N TYR A 111 -9.80 -8.89 5.04
CA TYR A 111 -8.68 -8.98 6.01
C TYR A 111 -8.91 -10.06 7.07
N PHE A 112 -10.15 -10.23 7.52
CA PHE A 112 -10.50 -11.22 8.54
C PHE A 112 -10.61 -12.65 7.98
N LEU A 113 -10.75 -12.78 6.66
CA LEU A 113 -10.73 -14.07 5.97
C LEU A 113 -9.31 -14.53 5.62
N MET A 114 -8.33 -13.63 5.65
CA MET A 114 -6.94 -13.99 5.45
C MET A 114 -6.40 -14.79 6.63
N ASN A 115 -5.49 -15.71 6.35
CA ASN A 115 -4.75 -16.39 7.41
C ASN A 115 -4.04 -15.37 8.29
N ILE A 116 -4.14 -15.51 9.61
CA ILE A 116 -3.56 -14.58 10.59
C ILE A 116 -2.06 -14.41 10.43
N MET A 117 -1.35 -15.46 10.00
CA MET A 117 0.07 -15.37 9.68
C MET A 117 0.33 -14.45 8.48
N THR A 118 -0.48 -14.54 7.42
CA THR A 118 -0.38 -13.67 6.25
C THR A 118 -0.63 -12.21 6.63
N VAL A 119 -1.66 -11.95 7.45
CA VAL A 119 -1.93 -10.58 7.96
C VAL A 119 -0.79 -10.11 8.83
N GLY A 120 -0.25 -10.96 9.71
CA GLY A 120 0.89 -10.63 10.54
C GLY A 120 2.11 -10.21 9.71
N TYR A 121 2.49 -11.01 8.73
CA TYR A 121 3.66 -10.74 7.88
C TYR A 121 3.45 -9.57 6.90
N ALA A 122 2.29 -9.45 6.30
CA ALA A 122 2.04 -8.44 5.27
C ALA A 122 1.53 -7.10 5.80
N ALA A 123 0.90 -7.06 6.98
CA ALA A 123 0.24 -5.87 7.47
C ALA A 123 0.81 -5.32 8.79
N VAL A 124 1.39 -6.16 9.63
CA VAL A 124 1.77 -5.78 11.00
C VAL A 124 3.29 -5.80 11.21
N TRP A 125 4.01 -6.68 10.53
CA TRP A 125 5.47 -6.68 10.54
C TRP A 125 6.02 -5.51 9.73
N VAL A 126 6.97 -4.74 10.28
CA VAL A 126 7.44 -3.47 9.71
C VAL A 126 7.98 -3.66 8.30
N ASN A 127 8.96 -4.52 8.13
CA ASN A 127 9.58 -4.76 6.83
C ASN A 127 8.61 -5.41 5.84
N GLY A 128 7.85 -6.41 6.27
CA GLY A 128 6.88 -7.09 5.43
C GLY A 128 5.77 -6.18 4.93
N SER A 129 5.24 -5.29 5.76
CA SER A 129 4.20 -4.35 5.36
C SER A 129 4.67 -3.38 4.27
N ILE A 130 5.94 -2.96 4.32
CA ILE A 130 6.53 -2.07 3.34
C ILE A 130 6.61 -2.76 1.97
N PHE A 131 7.15 -3.99 1.92
CA PHE A 131 7.31 -4.72 0.66
C PHE A 131 6.00 -5.30 0.11
N TYR A 132 5.03 -5.62 0.96
CA TYR A 132 3.77 -6.20 0.49
C TYR A 132 2.63 -5.16 0.48
N THR A 133 2.18 -4.71 1.65
CA THR A 133 0.99 -3.85 1.74
C THR A 133 1.18 -2.51 1.03
N TRP A 134 2.31 -1.82 1.24
CA TRP A 134 2.52 -0.51 0.62
C TRP A 134 2.65 -0.62 -0.89
N CYS A 135 3.38 -1.62 -1.37
CA CYS A 135 3.60 -1.83 -2.79
C CYS A 135 2.32 -2.21 -3.52
N PHE A 136 1.54 -3.16 -2.97
CA PHE A 136 0.25 -3.52 -3.53
C PHE A 136 -0.73 -2.35 -3.50
N THR A 137 -0.77 -1.57 -2.43
CA THR A 137 -1.59 -0.36 -2.35
C THR A 137 -1.21 0.60 -3.49
N CYS A 138 0.06 0.91 -3.64
CA CYS A 138 0.54 1.76 -4.72
C CYS A 138 0.19 1.18 -6.10
N GLY A 139 0.38 -0.11 -6.33
CA GLY A 139 0.02 -0.79 -7.58
C GLY A 139 -1.46 -0.64 -7.91
N ILE A 140 -2.36 -0.86 -6.96
CA ILE A 140 -3.81 -0.68 -7.15
C ILE A 140 -4.15 0.77 -7.49
N TRP A 141 -3.59 1.75 -6.79
CA TRP A 141 -3.86 3.16 -7.07
C TRP A 141 -3.25 3.63 -8.41
N ALA A 142 -2.17 3.01 -8.87
CA ALA A 142 -1.60 3.25 -10.19
C ALA A 142 -2.56 2.82 -11.33
N LEU A 143 -3.42 1.83 -11.10
CA LEU A 143 -4.39 1.34 -12.09
C LEU A 143 -5.63 2.22 -12.24
N MET A 144 -5.89 3.16 -11.33
CA MET A 144 -7.14 3.95 -11.32
C MET A 144 -7.44 4.69 -12.64
N PRO A 145 -6.50 5.41 -13.28
CA PRO A 145 -6.79 6.07 -14.55
C PRO A 145 -7.05 5.10 -15.71
N PHE A 146 -6.43 3.92 -15.68
CA PHE A 146 -6.69 2.87 -16.67
C PHE A 146 -8.07 2.24 -16.48
N ALA A 147 -8.49 2.07 -15.23
CA ALA A 147 -9.85 1.59 -14.94
C ALA A 147 -10.92 2.58 -15.43
N ASP A 148 -10.69 3.89 -15.35
CA ASP A 148 -11.57 4.90 -15.91
C ASP A 148 -11.72 4.75 -17.44
N ALA A 149 -10.64 4.40 -18.13
CA ALA A 149 -10.64 4.20 -19.58
C ALA A 149 -11.28 2.86 -19.99
N VAL A 150 -10.96 1.78 -19.28
CA VAL A 150 -11.40 0.41 -19.62
C VAL A 150 -12.89 0.20 -19.33
N PHE A 151 -13.39 0.76 -18.25
CA PHE A 151 -14.79 0.58 -17.81
C PHE A 151 -15.71 1.74 -18.22
N ALA A 152 -15.26 2.65 -19.10
CA ALA A 152 -16.13 3.67 -19.70
C ALA A 152 -17.29 3.02 -20.46
N LYS A 153 -18.50 3.58 -20.37
CA LYS A 153 -19.66 3.05 -21.10
C LYS A 153 -19.49 3.27 -22.60
N PRO A 154 -20.03 2.37 -23.45
CA PRO A 154 -20.00 2.56 -24.89
C PRO A 154 -20.60 3.92 -25.28
N GLY A 155 -19.82 4.75 -25.98
CA GLY A 155 -20.23 6.09 -26.42
C GLY A 155 -19.92 7.22 -25.43
N GLU A 156 -19.40 6.94 -24.24
CA GLU A 156 -18.81 7.94 -23.34
C GLU A 156 -17.32 8.09 -23.66
N GLU A 157 -16.85 9.31 -23.87
CA GLU A 157 -15.42 9.56 -23.92
C GLU A 157 -14.84 9.30 -22.50
N PRO A 158 -13.80 8.47 -22.38
CA PRO A 158 -13.19 8.19 -21.08
C PRO A 158 -12.63 9.47 -20.49
N ALA A 159 -13.32 10.02 -19.49
CA ALA A 159 -12.90 11.21 -18.79
C ALA A 159 -11.73 10.84 -17.85
N LEU A 160 -10.50 10.99 -18.33
CA LEU A 160 -9.30 10.87 -17.49
C LEU A 160 -9.38 11.87 -16.34
N ASN A 161 -9.62 11.36 -15.14
CA ASN A 161 -9.58 12.19 -13.94
C ASN A 161 -8.13 12.62 -13.68
N LYS A 162 -7.82 13.90 -13.93
CA LYS A 162 -6.46 14.46 -13.78
C LYS A 162 -5.86 14.20 -12.39
N LYS A 163 -6.69 14.17 -11.34
CA LYS A 163 -6.21 13.87 -9.97
C LYS A 163 -5.70 12.42 -9.86
N TYR A 164 -6.45 11.46 -10.40
CA TYR A 164 -6.01 10.06 -10.41
C TYR A 164 -4.76 9.88 -11.27
N PHE A 165 -4.67 10.56 -12.40
CA PHE A 165 -3.49 10.50 -13.26
C PHE A 165 -2.25 11.01 -12.54
N LEU A 166 -2.32 12.16 -11.83
CA LEU A 166 -1.19 12.69 -11.08
C LEU A 166 -0.75 11.78 -9.91
N ILE A 167 -1.70 11.12 -9.24
CA ILE A 167 -1.40 10.18 -8.15
C ILE A 167 -0.85 8.86 -8.71
N SER A 168 -1.31 8.43 -9.89
CA SER A 168 -0.91 7.14 -10.46
C SER A 168 0.57 7.09 -10.82
N ILE A 169 1.19 8.20 -11.22
CA ILE A 169 2.61 8.23 -11.61
C ILE A 169 3.53 7.84 -10.44
N PRO A 170 3.52 8.53 -9.29
CA PRO A 170 4.34 8.13 -8.16
C PRO A 170 3.94 6.75 -7.61
N CYS A 171 2.66 6.39 -7.65
CA CYS A 171 2.19 5.08 -7.27
C CYS A 171 2.69 3.98 -8.20
N ALA A 172 2.75 4.20 -9.51
CA ALA A 172 3.31 3.25 -10.47
C ALA A 172 4.80 3.01 -10.19
N VAL A 173 5.58 4.08 -10.03
CA VAL A 173 7.00 3.98 -9.70
C VAL A 173 7.20 3.24 -8.37
N ALA A 174 6.43 3.61 -7.34
CA ALA A 174 6.51 2.97 -6.03
C ALA A 174 6.13 1.48 -6.08
N GLY A 175 5.07 1.12 -6.78
CA GLY A 175 4.59 -0.25 -6.89
C GLY A 175 5.52 -1.14 -7.73
N THR A 176 5.86 -0.72 -8.95
CA THR A 176 6.61 -1.56 -9.90
C THR A 176 8.07 -1.78 -9.50
N MET A 177 8.71 -0.81 -8.85
CA MET A 177 10.10 -0.94 -8.41
C MET A 177 10.25 -1.52 -7.00
N SER A 178 9.20 -2.09 -6.42
CA SER A 178 9.21 -2.57 -5.03
C SER A 178 9.33 -4.07 -4.89
N ILE A 179 8.71 -4.83 -5.76
CA ILE A 179 8.78 -6.30 -5.79
C ILE A 179 8.76 -6.80 -7.23
N GLU A 180 9.43 -7.91 -7.48
CA GLU A 180 9.57 -8.47 -8.83
C GLU A 180 8.23 -8.89 -9.45
N GLN A 181 7.24 -9.27 -8.63
CA GLN A 181 5.91 -9.67 -9.12
C GLN A 181 5.07 -8.49 -9.63
N MET A 182 5.50 -7.24 -9.42
CA MET A 182 4.77 -6.04 -9.85
C MET A 182 5.43 -5.35 -11.04
N SER A 183 6.60 -5.80 -11.47
CA SER A 183 7.36 -5.22 -12.59
C SER A 183 6.99 -5.81 -13.95
#